data_dce7dd200efba4658f5d05eff1c32ba5
#
_entry.id   dce7dd200efba4658f5d05eff1c32ba5
#
_cell.length_a   1.000
_cell.length_b   1.000
_cell.length_c   1.000
_cell.angle_alpha   90.00
_cell.angle_beta   90.00
_cell.angle_gamma   90.00
#
_symmetry.space_group_name_H-M   'P 1'
#
loop_
_entity.id
_entity.type
_entity.pdbx_description
1 polymer ?
#
loop_
_entity_poly.entity_id
_entity_poly.type
_entity_poly.pdbx_seq_one_letter_code
_entity_poly.pdbx_strand_id
1 'polypeptide(L)'
;MNKIQVLKPKYRVDECLSEIKECLDIGWTGMGFKTIEFENQWKSYTGLTHAHFLSSATAGLHLAVKILKEKHNWQDGDEIITTPFTFVSTNHAISYENLQPCFADIDESLNLDPQSVKNKINKNTKAIIFVGIGGNTQNLVEIIQLARDNNLKIILDAAHMAGSRVNGQHVGFDVDVSVFSFQAVKNLPTADGGMVCFNNEEDGKKARELAWLGINKDTYSRSNKGAYKWDYTVNEVGYKYHGNSIMAALGIVGLKYLDEDNQARRDLTARYIENLDGKIKYIKHKSNQTSRHVFQIVVENR
;
A
#
# COMPACT_ATOMS: atom_id res chain seq x y z
N MET A 1 -9.07 30.08 -20.35
CA MET A 1 -9.08 28.61 -20.22
C MET A 1 -9.00 28.26 -18.74
N ASN A 2 -9.92 27.48 -18.21
CA ASN A 2 -9.82 26.99 -16.83
C ASN A 2 -8.62 26.03 -16.74
N LYS A 3 -7.69 26.33 -15.85
CA LYS A 3 -6.50 25.49 -15.64
C LYS A 3 -6.94 24.17 -15.00
N ILE A 4 -6.71 23.04 -15.68
CA ILE A 4 -6.94 21.72 -15.13
C ILE A 4 -5.76 21.40 -14.20
N GLN A 5 -6.03 21.18 -12.91
CA GLN A 5 -5.02 20.73 -11.97
C GLN A 5 -4.83 19.23 -12.10
N VAL A 6 -3.58 18.83 -12.35
CA VAL A 6 -3.16 17.43 -12.28
C VAL A 6 -3.06 17.04 -10.79
N LEU A 7 -3.48 15.83 -10.45
CA LEU A 7 -3.40 15.28 -9.08
C LEU A 7 -4.19 16.07 -8.01
N LYS A 8 -5.34 16.61 -8.39
CA LYS A 8 -6.26 17.22 -7.42
C LYS A 8 -7.14 16.14 -6.79
N PRO A 9 -7.00 15.86 -5.48
CA PRO A 9 -7.88 14.90 -4.81
C PRO A 9 -9.31 15.42 -4.74
N LYS A 10 -10.28 14.49 -4.73
CA LYS A 10 -11.71 14.79 -4.52
C LYS A 10 -12.09 14.37 -3.11
N TYR A 11 -12.51 15.32 -2.29
CA TYR A 11 -13.03 15.07 -0.96
C TYR A 11 -14.55 15.35 -0.91
N ARG A 12 -15.27 14.57 -0.10
CA ARG A 12 -16.65 14.85 0.34
C ARG A 12 -16.55 15.73 1.58
N VAL A 13 -16.37 17.04 1.36
CA VAL A 13 -15.92 17.99 2.38
C VAL A 13 -16.79 17.95 3.63
N ASP A 14 -18.11 18.01 3.50
CA ASP A 14 -19.01 18.05 4.65
C ASP A 14 -18.96 16.76 5.48
N GLU A 15 -18.91 15.59 4.82
CA GLU A 15 -18.76 14.29 5.51
C GLU A 15 -17.39 14.23 6.21
N CYS A 16 -16.31 14.65 5.54
CA CYS A 16 -14.98 14.67 6.13
C CYS A 16 -14.91 15.60 7.36
N LEU A 17 -15.50 16.78 7.27
CA LEU A 17 -15.56 17.72 8.39
C LEU A 17 -16.38 17.19 9.56
N SER A 18 -17.47 16.44 9.28
CA SER A 18 -18.27 15.79 10.31
C SER A 18 -17.46 14.73 11.09
N GLU A 19 -16.74 13.86 10.38
CA GLU A 19 -15.88 12.83 10.99
C GLU A 19 -14.72 13.43 11.78
N ILE A 20 -14.10 14.51 11.26
CA ILE A 20 -13.05 15.24 11.98
C ILE A 20 -13.61 15.93 13.22
N LYS A 21 -14.80 16.53 13.11
CA LYS A 21 -15.46 17.18 14.24
C LYS A 21 -15.66 16.23 15.40
N GLU A 22 -16.08 14.99 15.14
CA GLU A 22 -16.22 13.97 16.18
C GLU A 22 -14.90 13.72 16.92
N CYS A 23 -13.76 13.65 16.20
CA CYS A 23 -12.45 13.51 16.82
C CYS A 23 -12.12 14.68 17.78
N LEU A 24 -12.47 15.89 17.36
CA LEU A 24 -12.21 17.10 18.15
C LEU A 24 -13.15 17.23 19.36
N ASP A 25 -14.43 16.91 19.18
CA ASP A 25 -15.42 16.92 20.27
C ASP A 25 -15.07 15.92 21.38
N ILE A 26 -14.60 14.71 20.98
CA ILE A 26 -14.14 13.67 21.93
C ILE A 26 -12.77 14.04 22.53
N GLY A 27 -12.00 14.92 21.87
CA GLY A 27 -10.63 15.28 22.28
C GLY A 27 -9.60 14.18 21.98
N TRP A 28 -9.87 13.28 21.00
CA TRP A 28 -8.96 12.20 20.63
C TRP A 28 -8.59 12.24 19.15
N THR A 29 -7.46 12.88 18.86
CA THR A 29 -6.95 13.07 17.49
C THR A 29 -5.81 12.12 17.13
N GLY A 30 -5.19 11.46 18.11
CA GLY A 30 -4.11 10.48 17.92
C GLY A 30 -4.60 9.13 17.39
N MET A 31 -3.76 8.10 17.47
CA MET A 31 -4.17 6.72 17.19
C MET A 31 -5.27 6.30 18.18
N GLY A 32 -6.40 5.79 17.71
CA GLY A 32 -7.54 5.46 18.57
C GLY A 32 -8.76 5.00 17.79
N PHE A 33 -9.95 5.43 18.22
CA PHE A 33 -11.23 4.90 17.72
C PHE A 33 -11.38 5.02 16.20
N LYS A 34 -11.03 6.15 15.57
CA LYS A 34 -11.15 6.30 14.10
C LYS A 34 -10.11 5.46 13.35
N THR A 35 -8.91 5.29 13.88
CA THR A 35 -7.93 4.39 13.23
C THR A 35 -8.41 2.95 13.27
N ILE A 36 -8.98 2.49 14.39
CA ILE A 36 -9.57 1.15 14.54
C ILE A 36 -10.77 0.98 13.59
N GLU A 37 -11.65 1.99 13.52
CA GLU A 37 -12.79 1.99 12.62
C GLU A 37 -12.36 1.88 11.16
N PHE A 38 -11.39 2.68 10.72
CA PHE A 38 -10.87 2.65 9.36
C PHE A 38 -10.22 1.30 9.02
N GLU A 39 -9.39 0.75 9.92
CA GLU A 39 -8.81 -0.59 9.75
C GLU A 39 -9.88 -1.67 9.61
N ASN A 40 -10.96 -1.60 10.41
CA ASN A 40 -12.05 -2.59 10.33
C ASN A 40 -12.85 -2.46 9.04
N GLN A 41 -13.16 -1.24 8.61
CA GLN A 41 -13.83 -0.99 7.33
C GLN A 41 -12.94 -1.43 6.15
N TRP A 42 -11.63 -1.17 6.21
CA TRP A 42 -10.66 -1.64 5.20
C TRP A 42 -10.64 -3.18 5.11
N LYS A 43 -10.56 -3.85 6.26
CA LYS A 43 -10.63 -5.32 6.32
C LYS A 43 -11.92 -5.87 5.73
N SER A 44 -13.06 -5.25 6.03
CA SER A 44 -14.36 -5.64 5.48
C SER A 44 -14.44 -5.43 3.97
N TYR A 45 -13.88 -4.34 3.46
CA TYR A 45 -13.89 -4.00 2.04
C TYR A 45 -12.94 -4.89 1.21
N THR A 46 -11.74 -5.16 1.74
CA THR A 46 -10.70 -5.89 1.01
C THR A 46 -10.70 -7.39 1.28
N GLY A 47 -11.16 -7.83 2.45
CA GLY A 47 -10.99 -9.18 2.97
C GLY A 47 -9.61 -9.45 3.60
N LEU A 48 -8.70 -8.46 3.61
CA LEU A 48 -7.36 -8.58 4.20
C LEU A 48 -7.43 -8.44 5.72
N THR A 49 -7.10 -9.51 6.47
CA THR A 49 -7.46 -9.63 7.89
C THR A 49 -6.54 -8.91 8.87
N HIS A 50 -5.26 -8.76 8.54
CA HIS A 50 -4.26 -8.19 9.46
C HIS A 50 -3.76 -6.84 8.93
N ALA A 51 -4.69 -5.87 8.84
CA ALA A 51 -4.45 -4.53 8.36
C ALA A 51 -4.10 -3.56 9.51
N HIS A 52 -3.08 -2.73 9.32
CA HIS A 52 -2.69 -1.67 10.25
C HIS A 52 -2.48 -0.34 9.53
N PHE A 53 -3.15 0.71 10.02
CA PHE A 53 -3.09 2.06 9.45
C PHE A 53 -1.85 2.81 9.93
N LEU A 54 -1.08 3.33 8.97
CA LEU A 54 0.22 3.95 9.17
C LEU A 54 0.25 5.40 8.68
N SER A 55 1.30 6.13 9.06
CA SER A 55 1.57 7.50 8.61
C SER A 55 1.92 7.60 7.12
N SER A 56 2.37 6.52 6.49
CA SER A 56 2.69 6.48 5.06
C SER A 56 2.84 5.05 4.53
N ALA A 57 2.78 4.87 3.22
CA ALA A 57 3.15 3.60 2.58
C ALA A 57 4.65 3.31 2.74
N THR A 58 5.51 4.33 2.77
CA THR A 58 6.95 4.15 3.01
C THR A 58 7.20 3.46 4.36
N ALA A 59 6.49 3.88 5.41
CA ALA A 59 6.54 3.21 6.71
C ALA A 59 6.07 1.74 6.62
N GLY A 60 5.03 1.47 5.83
CA GLY A 60 4.52 0.11 5.61
C GLY A 60 5.49 -0.77 4.84
N LEU A 61 6.12 -0.26 3.79
CA LEU A 61 7.15 -0.99 3.03
C LEU A 61 8.38 -1.31 3.91
N HIS A 62 8.82 -0.35 4.70
CA HIS A 62 9.92 -0.57 5.65
C HIS A 62 9.58 -1.67 6.68
N LEU A 63 8.40 -1.59 7.32
CA LEU A 63 7.94 -2.63 8.24
C LEU A 63 7.81 -4.00 7.58
N ALA A 64 7.34 -4.06 6.33
CA ALA A 64 7.25 -5.30 5.56
C ALA A 64 8.61 -5.96 5.40
N VAL A 65 9.62 -5.21 4.94
CA VAL A 65 10.99 -5.72 4.73
C VAL A 65 11.62 -6.12 6.07
N LYS A 66 11.52 -5.26 7.10
CA LYS A 66 12.09 -5.52 8.42
C LYS A 66 11.53 -6.79 9.06
N ILE A 67 10.21 -6.94 9.10
CA ILE A 67 9.55 -8.08 9.74
C ILE A 67 9.90 -9.38 9.02
N LEU A 68 9.88 -9.38 7.67
CA LEU A 68 10.26 -10.56 6.90
C LEU A 68 11.75 -10.89 7.07
N LYS A 69 12.63 -9.88 7.08
CA LYS A 69 14.06 -10.08 7.33
C LYS A 69 14.30 -10.77 8.67
N GLU A 70 13.73 -10.24 9.74
CA GLU A 70 13.88 -10.80 11.09
C GLU A 70 13.31 -12.21 11.19
N LYS A 71 12.08 -12.41 10.72
CA LYS A 71 11.38 -13.70 10.77
C LYS A 71 12.11 -14.81 10.03
N HIS A 72 12.71 -14.49 8.89
CA HIS A 72 13.39 -15.46 8.02
C HIS A 72 14.90 -15.42 8.12
N ASN A 73 15.45 -14.67 9.09
CA ASN A 73 16.88 -14.55 9.36
C ASN A 73 17.71 -14.17 8.11
N TRP A 74 17.19 -13.23 7.30
CA TRP A 74 17.95 -12.72 6.15
C TRP A 74 19.17 -11.94 6.62
N GLN A 75 20.24 -12.04 5.87
CA GLN A 75 21.52 -11.42 6.22
C GLN A 75 21.67 -10.07 5.51
N ASP A 76 22.49 -9.19 6.07
CA ASP A 76 22.89 -7.96 5.40
C ASP A 76 23.53 -8.29 4.05
N GLY A 77 23.11 -7.60 3.00
CA GLY A 77 23.54 -7.87 1.63
C GLY A 77 22.71 -8.92 0.87
N ASP A 78 21.76 -9.62 1.53
CA ASP A 78 20.78 -10.43 0.80
C ASP A 78 19.96 -9.56 -0.14
N GLU A 79 19.40 -10.15 -1.20
CA GLU A 79 18.79 -9.44 -2.31
C GLU A 79 17.26 -9.50 -2.29
N ILE A 80 16.63 -8.37 -2.64
CA ILE A 80 15.20 -8.31 -2.98
C ILE A 80 15.09 -7.86 -4.44
N ILE A 81 14.46 -8.69 -5.28
CA ILE A 81 14.17 -8.33 -6.66
C ILE A 81 13.07 -7.28 -6.71
N THR A 82 13.29 -6.22 -7.47
CA THR A 82 12.39 -5.07 -7.61
C THR A 82 12.64 -4.40 -8.97
N THR A 83 12.08 -3.20 -9.18
CA THR A 83 12.31 -2.40 -10.39
C THR A 83 12.82 -1.00 -10.05
N PRO A 84 13.65 -0.37 -10.90
CA PRO A 84 13.93 1.06 -10.78
C PRO A 84 12.74 1.93 -11.23
N PHE A 85 11.76 1.35 -11.95
CA PHE A 85 10.58 2.05 -12.42
C PHE A 85 9.49 2.07 -11.32
N THR A 86 9.75 2.82 -10.27
CA THR A 86 8.86 2.97 -9.11
C THR A 86 9.11 4.31 -8.41
N PHE A 87 8.27 4.64 -7.43
CA PHE A 87 8.61 5.69 -6.50
C PHE A 87 9.76 5.23 -5.60
N VAL A 88 10.69 6.11 -5.31
CA VAL A 88 11.95 5.80 -4.62
C VAL A 88 11.79 5.06 -3.29
N SER A 89 10.66 5.25 -2.58
CA SER A 89 10.40 4.63 -1.29
C SER A 89 10.40 3.10 -1.33
N THR A 90 9.98 2.48 -2.45
CA THR A 90 10.01 1.02 -2.62
C THR A 90 11.42 0.48 -2.43
N ASN A 91 12.40 1.10 -3.09
CA ASN A 91 13.79 0.67 -3.04
C ASN A 91 14.52 1.15 -1.77
N HIS A 92 14.16 2.32 -1.23
CA HIS A 92 14.67 2.79 0.06
C HIS A 92 14.32 1.84 1.20
N ALA A 93 13.10 1.27 1.21
CA ALA A 93 12.68 0.31 2.23
C ALA A 93 13.60 -0.93 2.30
N ILE A 94 14.13 -1.37 1.16
CA ILE A 94 15.13 -2.45 1.08
C ILE A 94 16.44 -2.01 1.74
N SER A 95 16.93 -0.82 1.35
CA SER A 95 18.21 -0.29 1.81
C SER A 95 18.21 0.07 3.30
N TYR A 96 17.07 0.47 3.87
CA TYR A 96 16.95 0.73 5.31
C TYR A 96 17.27 -0.48 6.18
N GLU A 97 17.09 -1.68 5.65
CA GLU A 97 17.38 -2.93 6.33
C GLU A 97 18.71 -3.57 5.87
N ASN A 98 19.63 -2.80 5.28
CA ASN A 98 20.92 -3.26 4.77
C ASN A 98 20.82 -4.40 3.73
N LEU A 99 19.69 -4.52 3.04
CA LEU A 99 19.49 -5.44 1.92
C LEU A 99 19.79 -4.74 0.60
N GLN A 100 20.02 -5.53 -0.46
CA GLN A 100 20.36 -5.02 -1.79
C GLN A 100 19.15 -5.08 -2.73
N PRO A 101 18.71 -3.95 -3.33
CA PRO A 101 17.74 -3.98 -4.41
C PRO A 101 18.38 -4.60 -5.67
N CYS A 102 17.83 -5.72 -6.13
CA CYS A 102 18.23 -6.37 -7.38
C CYS A 102 17.22 -5.98 -8.46
N PHE A 103 17.65 -5.16 -9.44
CA PHE A 103 16.74 -4.62 -10.44
C PHE A 103 16.46 -5.59 -11.58
N ALA A 104 15.18 -5.89 -11.80
CA ALA A 104 14.65 -6.55 -12.97
C ALA A 104 13.94 -5.55 -13.87
N ASP A 105 13.87 -5.86 -15.17
CA ASP A 105 13.20 -5.03 -16.16
C ASP A 105 11.67 -5.07 -16.00
N ILE A 106 11.02 -4.12 -16.62
CA ILE A 106 9.58 -4.06 -16.81
C ILE A 106 9.22 -4.44 -18.25
N ASP A 107 8.01 -4.95 -18.44
CA ASP A 107 7.45 -5.18 -19.78
C ASP A 107 6.62 -3.98 -20.28
N GLU A 108 5.91 -4.16 -21.38
CA GLU A 108 5.02 -3.15 -21.97
C GLU A 108 3.86 -2.71 -21.05
N SER A 109 3.56 -3.45 -19.99
CA SER A 109 2.55 -3.10 -18.98
C SER A 109 3.07 -2.16 -17.90
N LEU A 110 4.37 -1.86 -17.92
CA LEU A 110 5.14 -1.13 -16.91
C LEU A 110 5.25 -1.86 -15.55
N ASN A 111 4.87 -3.13 -15.49
CA ASN A 111 5.09 -3.99 -14.34
C ASN A 111 6.31 -4.87 -14.57
N LEU A 112 6.81 -5.51 -13.49
CA LEU A 112 7.94 -6.45 -13.58
C LEU A 112 7.70 -7.49 -14.68
N ASP A 113 8.71 -7.67 -15.55
CA ASP A 113 8.75 -8.74 -16.54
C ASP A 113 9.11 -10.08 -15.85
N PRO A 114 8.21 -11.09 -15.89
CA PRO A 114 8.46 -12.39 -15.25
C PRO A 114 9.76 -13.05 -15.72
N GLN A 115 10.10 -12.93 -17.00
CA GLN A 115 11.33 -13.53 -17.53
C GLN A 115 12.58 -12.80 -16.99
N SER A 116 12.54 -11.47 -16.89
CA SER A 116 13.64 -10.70 -16.29
C SER A 116 13.79 -11.05 -14.81
N VAL A 117 12.68 -11.17 -14.06
CA VAL A 117 12.69 -11.60 -12.65
C VAL A 117 13.32 -12.98 -12.52
N LYS A 118 12.88 -13.97 -13.34
CA LYS A 118 13.40 -15.34 -13.33
C LYS A 118 14.93 -15.38 -13.54
N ASN A 119 15.45 -14.54 -14.45
CA ASN A 119 16.87 -14.47 -14.74
C ASN A 119 17.70 -13.84 -13.61
N LYS A 120 17.08 -13.11 -12.67
CA LYS A 120 17.73 -12.46 -11.53
C LYS A 120 17.74 -13.32 -10.26
N ILE A 121 16.90 -14.35 -10.19
CA ILE A 121 16.84 -15.23 -9.01
C ILE A 121 18.17 -15.96 -8.83
N ASN A 122 18.72 -15.85 -7.61
CA ASN A 122 19.94 -16.52 -7.21
C ASN A 122 19.89 -16.91 -5.71
N LYS A 123 20.94 -17.51 -5.17
CA LYS A 123 21.01 -17.99 -3.77
C LYS A 123 20.82 -16.90 -2.71
N ASN A 124 21.12 -15.64 -3.05
CA ASN A 124 21.01 -14.50 -2.14
C ASN A 124 19.61 -13.86 -2.22
N THR A 125 18.82 -14.20 -3.24
CA THR A 125 17.46 -13.66 -3.39
C THR A 125 16.55 -14.18 -2.29
N LYS A 126 15.85 -13.29 -1.60
CA LYS A 126 14.93 -13.61 -0.48
C LYS A 126 13.48 -13.25 -0.77
N ALA A 127 13.27 -12.20 -1.55
CA ALA A 127 11.91 -11.72 -1.84
C ALA A 127 11.84 -11.05 -3.21
N ILE A 128 10.60 -10.81 -3.64
CA ILE A 128 10.27 -9.95 -4.77
C ILE A 128 9.34 -8.85 -4.27
N ILE A 129 9.61 -7.59 -4.62
CA ILE A 129 8.66 -6.50 -4.46
C ILE A 129 8.02 -6.22 -5.81
N PHE A 130 6.75 -6.56 -5.95
CA PHE A 130 5.96 -6.21 -7.13
C PHE A 130 5.30 -4.85 -6.92
N VAL A 131 5.45 -3.94 -7.89
CA VAL A 131 4.85 -2.61 -7.88
C VAL A 131 3.73 -2.54 -8.91
N GLY A 132 2.49 -2.35 -8.46
CA GLY A 132 1.33 -2.26 -9.35
C GLY A 132 1.14 -0.86 -9.92
N ILE A 133 2.00 -0.46 -10.87
CA ILE A 133 2.01 0.89 -11.45
C ILE A 133 0.64 1.24 -12.08
N GLY A 134 0.12 2.42 -11.71
CA GLY A 134 -1.18 2.90 -12.20
C GLY A 134 -2.39 2.05 -11.75
N GLY A 135 -2.18 1.10 -10.85
CA GLY A 135 -3.17 0.12 -10.42
C GLY A 135 -3.25 -1.12 -11.30
N ASN A 136 -2.31 -1.27 -12.25
CA ASN A 136 -2.27 -2.39 -13.19
C ASN A 136 -1.88 -3.69 -12.47
N THR A 137 -2.64 -4.76 -12.71
CA THR A 137 -2.44 -6.10 -12.11
C THR A 137 -1.79 -7.10 -13.06
N GLN A 138 -1.39 -6.67 -14.26
CA GLN A 138 -0.75 -7.56 -15.23
C GLN A 138 0.54 -8.13 -14.65
N ASN A 139 0.82 -9.39 -14.92
CA ASN A 139 1.96 -10.17 -14.42
C ASN A 139 1.95 -10.49 -12.90
N LEU A 140 1.07 -9.87 -12.08
CA LEU A 140 1.06 -10.09 -10.63
C LEU A 140 0.91 -11.59 -10.28
N VAL A 141 -0.03 -12.30 -10.92
CA VAL A 141 -0.27 -13.73 -10.66
C VAL A 141 0.95 -14.56 -11.03
N GLU A 142 1.57 -14.27 -12.17
CA GLU A 142 2.76 -14.99 -12.64
C GLU A 142 3.98 -14.74 -11.73
N ILE A 143 4.17 -13.51 -11.28
CA ILE A 143 5.24 -13.17 -10.32
C ILE A 143 5.00 -13.84 -8.95
N ILE A 144 3.74 -13.90 -8.48
CA ILE A 144 3.40 -14.64 -7.25
C ILE A 144 3.75 -16.12 -7.40
N GLN A 145 3.40 -16.74 -8.53
CA GLN A 145 3.72 -18.14 -8.80
C GLN A 145 5.24 -18.35 -8.84
N LEU A 146 5.96 -17.46 -9.54
CA LEU A 146 7.41 -17.52 -9.63
C LEU A 146 8.08 -17.40 -8.24
N ALA A 147 7.58 -16.53 -7.37
CA ALA A 147 8.06 -16.43 -6.00
C ALA A 147 7.83 -17.71 -5.21
N ARG A 148 6.64 -18.30 -5.31
CA ARG A 148 6.30 -19.58 -4.64
C ARG A 148 7.19 -20.73 -5.11
N ASP A 149 7.39 -20.87 -6.43
CA ASP A 149 8.20 -21.94 -7.03
C ASP A 149 9.69 -21.88 -6.58
N ASN A 150 10.14 -20.70 -6.16
CA ASN A 150 11.51 -20.46 -5.71
C ASN A 150 11.63 -20.22 -4.18
N ASN A 151 10.56 -20.47 -3.41
CA ASN A 151 10.51 -20.22 -1.95
C ASN A 151 10.85 -18.78 -1.56
N LEU A 152 10.56 -17.80 -2.40
CA LEU A 152 10.75 -16.38 -2.16
C LEU A 152 9.51 -15.77 -1.52
N LYS A 153 9.71 -14.72 -0.71
CA LYS A 153 8.62 -13.91 -0.19
C LYS A 153 8.15 -12.91 -1.24
N ILE A 154 6.86 -12.55 -1.18
CA ILE A 154 6.26 -11.59 -2.08
C ILE A 154 5.68 -10.40 -1.31
N ILE A 155 6.21 -9.22 -1.60
CA ILE A 155 5.72 -7.93 -1.09
C ILE A 155 5.01 -7.23 -2.25
N LEU A 156 3.77 -6.84 -2.05
CA LEU A 156 3.01 -6.04 -3.02
C LEU A 156 3.07 -4.57 -2.62
N ASP A 157 3.80 -3.76 -3.37
CA ASP A 157 3.64 -2.31 -3.34
C ASP A 157 2.36 -1.93 -4.11
N ALA A 158 1.28 -1.86 -3.36
CA ALA A 158 -0.05 -1.57 -3.82
C ALA A 158 -0.40 -0.07 -3.72
N ALA A 159 0.61 0.82 -3.70
CA ALA A 159 0.41 2.26 -3.52
C ALA A 159 -0.55 2.90 -4.54
N HIS A 160 -0.76 2.28 -5.70
CA HIS A 160 -1.71 2.71 -6.73
C HIS A 160 -2.92 1.77 -6.87
N MET A 161 -3.09 0.79 -5.99
CA MET A 161 -3.97 -0.35 -6.25
C MET A 161 -5.21 -0.43 -5.34
N ALA A 162 -5.49 0.59 -4.51
CA ALA A 162 -6.70 0.58 -3.67
C ALA A 162 -7.97 0.39 -4.54
N GLY A 163 -8.70 -0.71 -4.30
CA GLY A 163 -9.87 -1.12 -5.09
C GLY A 163 -9.55 -1.91 -6.37
N SER A 164 -8.27 -2.19 -6.68
CA SER A 164 -7.93 -3.12 -7.77
C SER A 164 -8.23 -4.57 -7.36
N ARG A 165 -8.71 -5.36 -8.33
CA ARG A 165 -9.08 -6.76 -8.12
C ARG A 165 -8.48 -7.67 -9.19
N VAL A 166 -8.21 -8.91 -8.80
CA VAL A 166 -7.84 -10.02 -9.69
C VAL A 166 -8.88 -11.11 -9.48
N ASN A 167 -9.54 -11.54 -10.56
CA ASN A 167 -10.60 -12.55 -10.51
C ASN A 167 -11.71 -12.23 -9.47
N GLY A 168 -12.07 -10.95 -9.32
CA GLY A 168 -13.08 -10.48 -8.38
C GLY A 168 -12.59 -10.30 -6.94
N GLN A 169 -11.42 -10.80 -6.58
CA GLN A 169 -10.82 -10.67 -5.26
C GLN A 169 -9.89 -9.43 -5.20
N HIS A 170 -9.91 -8.69 -4.10
CA HIS A 170 -9.03 -7.54 -3.92
C HIS A 170 -7.56 -7.97 -3.97
N VAL A 171 -6.69 -7.16 -4.58
CA VAL A 171 -5.25 -7.45 -4.58
C VAL A 171 -4.71 -7.49 -3.15
N GLY A 172 -3.66 -8.28 -2.92
CA GLY A 172 -3.04 -8.43 -1.60
C GLY A 172 -3.34 -9.77 -0.91
N PHE A 173 -4.27 -10.58 -1.44
CA PHE A 173 -4.67 -11.85 -0.82
C PHE A 173 -3.60 -12.94 -0.92
N ASP A 174 -2.96 -13.04 -2.08
CA ASP A 174 -2.03 -14.13 -2.42
C ASP A 174 -0.56 -13.79 -2.16
N VAL A 175 -0.27 -12.70 -1.44
CA VAL A 175 1.07 -12.21 -1.12
C VAL A 175 1.35 -12.31 0.38
N ASP A 176 2.63 -12.31 0.80
CA ASP A 176 2.97 -12.32 2.24
C ASP A 176 2.56 -11.01 2.92
N VAL A 177 2.75 -9.88 2.23
CA VAL A 177 2.36 -8.56 2.71
C VAL A 177 2.03 -7.62 1.56
N SER A 178 1.01 -6.79 1.73
CA SER A 178 0.65 -5.72 0.79
C SER A 178 0.63 -4.36 1.49
N VAL A 179 1.06 -3.32 0.77
CA VAL A 179 1.17 -1.97 1.30
C VAL A 179 0.45 -0.99 0.38
N PHE A 180 -0.55 -0.28 0.91
CA PHE A 180 -1.35 0.70 0.20
C PHE A 180 -0.97 2.12 0.62
N SER A 181 -1.02 3.06 -0.31
CA SER A 181 -0.77 4.48 -0.03
C SER A 181 -2.06 5.27 -0.03
N PHE A 182 -2.20 6.15 0.96
CA PHE A 182 -3.28 7.12 1.07
C PHE A 182 -2.76 8.56 1.07
N GLN A 183 -1.55 8.77 0.53
CA GLN A 183 -1.00 10.10 0.33
C GLN A 183 -1.95 10.95 -0.55
N ALA A 184 -1.93 12.27 -0.38
CA ALA A 184 -2.92 13.21 -0.93
C ALA A 184 -3.28 13.04 -2.41
N VAL A 185 -2.37 12.55 -3.26
CA VAL A 185 -2.64 12.36 -4.70
C VAL A 185 -3.21 11.00 -5.06
N LYS A 186 -3.33 10.08 -4.10
CA LYS A 186 -3.81 8.71 -4.35
C LYS A 186 -5.32 8.67 -4.55
N ASN A 187 -5.81 7.53 -5.04
CA ASN A 187 -7.23 7.34 -5.32
C ASN A 187 -8.11 7.19 -4.06
N LEU A 188 -7.50 6.97 -2.89
CA LEU A 188 -8.11 7.10 -1.57
C LEU A 188 -7.19 7.98 -0.72
N PRO A 189 -7.37 9.32 -0.70
CA PRO A 189 -6.44 10.21 0.00
C PRO A 189 -6.84 10.44 1.47
N THR A 190 -5.84 10.45 2.37
CA THR A 190 -6.00 10.82 3.79
C THR A 190 -5.09 11.98 4.21
N ALA A 191 -4.72 12.86 3.30
CA ALA A 191 -3.60 13.80 3.34
C ALA A 191 -2.26 13.07 3.25
N ASP A 192 -1.80 12.44 4.31
CA ASP A 192 -0.80 11.38 4.30
C ASP A 192 -1.39 10.11 4.92
N GLY A 193 -0.79 8.96 4.65
CA GLY A 193 -1.23 7.70 5.21
C GLY A 193 -0.83 6.50 4.35
N GLY A 194 -0.95 5.34 4.97
CA GLY A 194 -0.78 4.04 4.33
C GLY A 194 -1.45 2.95 5.12
N MET A 195 -1.62 1.80 4.51
CA MET A 195 -2.11 0.60 5.17
C MET A 195 -1.16 -0.55 4.85
N VAL A 196 -0.62 -1.20 5.87
CA VAL A 196 0.10 -2.46 5.71
C VAL A 196 -0.84 -3.60 6.07
N CYS A 197 -0.88 -4.62 5.21
CA CYS A 197 -1.71 -5.81 5.41
C CYS A 197 -0.83 -7.05 5.30
N PHE A 198 -0.65 -7.76 6.41
CA PHE A 198 0.06 -9.03 6.45
C PHE A 198 -0.92 -10.20 6.28
N ASN A 199 -0.48 -11.26 5.63
CA ASN A 199 -1.26 -12.49 5.54
C ASN A 199 -1.13 -13.34 6.82
N ASN A 200 -0.08 -13.13 7.61
CA ASN A 200 0.18 -13.81 8.87
C ASN A 200 -0.22 -12.91 10.06
N GLU A 201 -0.92 -13.48 11.05
CA GLU A 201 -1.42 -12.75 12.21
C GLU A 201 -0.29 -12.22 13.12
N GLU A 202 0.75 -13.02 13.34
CA GLU A 202 1.88 -12.63 14.20
C GLU A 202 2.66 -11.48 13.59
N ASP A 203 2.86 -11.50 12.27
CA ASP A 203 3.52 -10.42 11.54
C ASP A 203 2.68 -9.12 11.60
N GLY A 204 1.35 -9.24 11.52
CA GLY A 204 0.44 -8.11 11.69
C GLY A 204 0.48 -7.52 13.10
N LYS A 205 0.56 -8.34 14.13
CA LYS A 205 0.76 -7.89 15.53
C LYS A 205 2.10 -7.20 15.70
N LYS A 206 3.17 -7.80 15.16
CA LYS A 206 4.53 -7.26 15.17
C LYS A 206 4.57 -5.89 14.50
N ALA A 207 3.91 -5.72 13.34
CA ALA A 207 3.83 -4.44 12.64
C ALA A 207 3.16 -3.35 13.49
N ARG A 208 2.10 -3.69 14.24
CA ARG A 208 1.42 -2.76 15.15
C ARG A 208 2.33 -2.31 16.30
N GLU A 209 3.05 -3.24 16.93
CA GLU A 209 4.00 -2.93 18.00
C GLU A 209 5.15 -2.06 17.48
N LEU A 210 5.79 -2.46 16.39
CA LEU A 210 6.90 -1.70 15.78
C LEU A 210 6.47 -0.30 15.35
N ALA A 211 5.25 -0.14 14.80
CA ALA A 211 4.72 1.16 14.40
C ALA A 211 4.48 2.10 15.59
N TRP A 212 4.41 1.56 16.82
CA TRP A 212 4.24 2.30 18.07
C TRP A 212 5.45 2.11 19.00
N LEU A 213 6.65 2.37 18.52
CA LEU A 213 7.90 2.39 19.31
C LEU A 213 8.25 1.04 19.98
N GLY A 214 7.76 -0.09 19.46
CA GLY A 214 7.97 -1.41 20.06
C GLY A 214 7.17 -1.64 21.35
N ILE A 215 6.17 -0.80 21.62
CA ILE A 215 5.31 -0.87 22.80
C ILE A 215 4.13 -1.82 22.56
N ASN A 216 3.93 -2.80 23.42
CA ASN A 216 2.90 -3.83 23.29
C ASN A 216 1.45 -3.36 23.50
N LYS A 217 1.25 -2.17 24.09
CA LYS A 217 -0.06 -1.56 24.35
C LYS A 217 -0.08 -0.10 23.92
N ASP A 218 -0.91 0.25 22.96
CA ASP A 218 -1.09 1.64 22.57
C ASP A 218 -1.79 2.50 23.66
N THR A 219 -1.67 3.83 23.52
CA THR A 219 -2.21 4.76 24.53
C THR A 219 -3.73 4.70 24.63
N TYR A 220 -4.44 4.48 23.53
CA TYR A 220 -5.91 4.40 23.51
C TYR A 220 -6.41 3.15 24.25
N SER A 221 -5.83 1.99 23.98
CA SER A 221 -6.20 0.75 24.68
C SER A 221 -5.90 0.82 26.18
N ARG A 222 -4.83 1.54 26.59
CA ARG A 222 -4.51 1.76 28.00
C ARG A 222 -5.48 2.71 28.70
N SER A 223 -6.02 3.71 27.99
CA SER A 223 -6.93 4.70 28.58
C SER A 223 -8.34 4.16 28.85
N ASN A 224 -8.80 3.17 28.04
CA ASN A 224 -10.18 2.68 28.07
C ASN A 224 -10.48 1.55 29.07
N LYS A 225 -9.48 0.95 29.71
CA LYS A 225 -9.66 -0.27 30.52
C LYS A 225 -9.46 -0.08 32.03
N GLY A 226 -9.43 1.15 32.55
CA GLY A 226 -9.18 1.37 33.98
C GLY A 226 -7.81 0.85 34.46
N ALA A 227 -6.97 0.36 33.55
CA ALA A 227 -5.64 -0.12 33.82
C ALA A 227 -4.69 1.04 34.16
N TYR A 228 -3.64 0.75 34.92
CA TYR A 228 -2.58 1.69 35.20
C TYR A 228 -1.96 2.18 33.88
N LYS A 229 -2.08 3.48 33.58
CA LYS A 229 -1.74 4.08 32.27
C LYS A 229 -0.29 3.85 31.82
N TRP A 230 0.60 3.51 32.74
CA TRP A 230 2.03 3.29 32.52
C TRP A 230 2.46 1.82 32.53
N ASP A 231 1.49 0.89 32.59
CA ASP A 231 1.77 -0.54 32.47
C ASP A 231 1.89 -0.96 31.00
N TYR A 232 3.10 -0.91 30.48
CA TYR A 232 3.48 -1.38 29.14
C TYR A 232 4.90 -1.92 29.13
N THR A 233 5.18 -2.76 28.16
CA THR A 233 6.52 -3.31 27.90
C THR A 233 7.03 -2.81 26.54
N VAL A 234 8.30 -2.46 26.48
CA VAL A 234 9.01 -2.19 25.23
C VAL A 234 9.83 -3.44 24.90
N ASN A 235 9.38 -4.22 23.92
CA ASN A 235 9.99 -5.48 23.57
C ASN A 235 11.22 -5.31 22.68
N GLU A 236 11.25 -4.23 21.90
CA GLU A 236 12.32 -3.89 20.96
C GLU A 236 12.27 -2.44 20.54
N VAL A 237 13.29 -2.00 19.80
CA VAL A 237 13.32 -0.65 19.21
C VAL A 237 12.35 -0.60 18.03
N GLY A 238 11.29 0.19 18.15
CA GLY A 238 10.29 0.42 17.10
C GLY A 238 10.33 1.85 16.57
N TYR A 239 9.29 2.18 15.78
CA TYR A 239 9.19 3.42 15.02
C TYR A 239 7.92 4.21 15.40
N LYS A 240 7.87 5.49 15.07
CA LYS A 240 6.68 6.33 15.20
C LYS A 240 5.93 6.39 13.86
N TYR A 241 5.41 5.26 13.41
CA TYR A 241 4.84 5.07 12.07
C TYR A 241 3.32 4.96 12.02
N HIS A 242 2.64 4.92 13.16
CA HIS A 242 1.18 4.81 13.21
C HIS A 242 0.47 6.01 12.55
N GLY A 243 -0.71 5.78 11.99
CA GLY A 243 -1.64 6.82 11.58
C GLY A 243 -2.35 7.48 12.76
N ASN A 244 -3.21 8.46 12.50
CA ASN A 244 -3.97 9.17 13.51
C ASN A 244 -5.46 9.26 13.14
N SER A 245 -6.31 9.65 14.10
CA SER A 245 -7.76 9.69 13.93
C SER A 245 -8.23 10.71 12.89
N ILE A 246 -7.51 11.83 12.72
CA ILE A 246 -7.88 12.85 11.71
C ILE A 246 -7.68 12.29 10.29
N MET A 247 -6.53 11.65 10.04
CA MET A 247 -6.26 10.99 8.76
C MET A 247 -7.23 9.82 8.52
N ALA A 248 -7.52 9.03 9.55
CA ALA A 248 -8.47 7.93 9.47
C ALA A 248 -9.89 8.40 9.15
N ALA A 249 -10.33 9.53 9.70
CA ALA A 249 -11.62 10.15 9.38
C ALA A 249 -11.77 10.44 7.88
N LEU A 250 -10.73 10.98 7.24
CA LEU A 250 -10.70 11.15 5.77
C LEU A 250 -10.77 9.81 5.04
N GLY A 251 -10.04 8.80 5.55
CA GLY A 251 -10.00 7.45 4.98
C GLY A 251 -11.34 6.74 5.03
N ILE A 252 -12.08 6.84 6.13
CA ILE A 252 -13.43 6.28 6.32
C ILE A 252 -14.37 6.82 5.23
N VAL A 253 -14.41 8.14 5.06
CA VAL A 253 -15.24 8.77 4.02
C VAL A 253 -14.77 8.37 2.63
N GLY A 254 -13.45 8.42 2.36
CA GLY A 254 -12.90 8.05 1.05
C GLY A 254 -13.18 6.60 0.68
N LEU A 255 -13.12 5.67 1.62
CA LEU A 255 -13.38 4.25 1.41
C LEU A 255 -14.84 3.98 1.01
N LYS A 256 -15.79 4.69 1.59
CA LYS A 256 -17.22 4.60 1.25
C LYS A 256 -17.48 4.86 -0.24
N TYR A 257 -16.68 5.71 -0.88
CA TYR A 257 -16.83 6.12 -2.28
C TYR A 257 -15.75 5.55 -3.22
N LEU A 258 -14.87 4.68 -2.74
CA LEU A 258 -13.71 4.23 -3.50
C LEU A 258 -14.09 3.52 -4.81
N ASP A 259 -15.11 2.66 -4.79
CA ASP A 259 -15.55 1.95 -5.99
C ASP A 259 -16.18 2.89 -7.02
N GLU A 260 -16.97 3.87 -6.58
CA GLU A 260 -17.54 4.93 -7.44
C GLU A 260 -16.43 5.78 -8.08
N ASP A 261 -15.48 6.24 -7.28
CA ASP A 261 -14.37 7.06 -7.77
C ASP A 261 -13.44 6.28 -8.71
N ASN A 262 -13.20 4.99 -8.46
CA ASN A 262 -12.46 4.12 -9.38
C ASN A 262 -13.25 3.85 -10.66
N GLN A 263 -14.58 3.71 -10.60
CA GLN A 263 -15.41 3.56 -11.80
C GLN A 263 -15.31 4.81 -12.66
N ALA A 264 -15.45 6.00 -12.08
CA ALA A 264 -15.30 7.27 -12.82
C ALA A 264 -13.91 7.38 -13.51
N ARG A 265 -12.83 6.85 -12.89
CA ARG A 265 -11.49 6.80 -13.51
C ARG A 265 -11.45 5.80 -14.68
N ARG A 266 -12.11 4.66 -14.57
CA ARG A 266 -12.23 3.68 -15.67
C ARG A 266 -13.01 4.25 -16.84
N ASP A 267 -14.12 4.95 -16.58
CA ASP A 267 -14.95 5.58 -17.59
C ASP A 267 -14.17 6.69 -18.33
N LEU A 268 -13.43 7.52 -17.59
CA LEU A 268 -12.55 8.53 -18.16
C LEU A 268 -11.44 7.91 -19.01
N THR A 269 -10.87 6.79 -18.56
CA THR A 269 -9.86 6.03 -19.30
C THR A 269 -10.44 5.49 -20.62
N ALA A 270 -11.63 4.91 -20.59
CA ALA A 270 -12.31 4.41 -21.78
C ALA A 270 -12.52 5.55 -22.81
N ARG A 271 -12.95 6.74 -22.33
CA ARG A 271 -13.10 7.92 -23.18
C ARG A 271 -11.78 8.42 -23.78
N TYR A 272 -10.66 8.37 -23.01
CA TYR A 272 -9.35 8.69 -23.56
C TYR A 272 -8.94 7.68 -24.65
N ILE A 273 -9.14 6.39 -24.43
CA ILE A 273 -8.83 5.35 -25.40
C ILE A 273 -9.61 5.59 -26.70
N GLU A 274 -10.93 5.77 -26.61
CA GLU A 274 -11.80 6.03 -27.77
C GLU A 274 -11.33 7.22 -28.62
N ASN A 275 -10.84 8.28 -27.99
CA ASN A 275 -10.44 9.52 -28.70
C ASN A 275 -8.99 9.54 -29.15
N LEU A 276 -8.11 8.75 -28.53
CA LEU A 276 -6.66 8.75 -28.73
C LEU A 276 -6.12 7.49 -29.41
N ASP A 277 -6.95 6.46 -29.62
CA ASP A 277 -6.52 5.21 -30.26
C ASP A 277 -5.96 5.48 -31.65
N GLY A 278 -4.81 4.85 -31.94
CA GLY A 278 -4.05 5.09 -33.17
C GLY A 278 -3.31 6.45 -33.25
N LYS A 279 -3.48 7.36 -32.28
CA LYS A 279 -2.80 8.67 -32.25
C LYS A 279 -1.67 8.73 -31.22
N ILE A 280 -1.83 8.02 -30.10
CA ILE A 280 -0.88 8.01 -28.99
C ILE A 280 -0.76 6.59 -28.46
N LYS A 281 0.47 6.12 -28.20
CA LYS A 281 0.71 4.87 -27.51
C LYS A 281 0.38 5.05 -26.01
N TYR A 282 -0.48 4.19 -25.45
CA TYR A 282 -0.86 4.18 -24.04
C TYR A 282 -0.70 2.80 -23.43
N ILE A 283 -0.64 2.74 -22.10
CA ILE A 283 -0.47 1.49 -21.37
C ILE A 283 -1.82 0.79 -21.20
N LYS A 284 -1.91 -0.42 -21.75
CA LYS A 284 -3.11 -1.24 -21.65
C LYS A 284 -3.14 -2.00 -20.32
N HIS A 285 -4.30 -2.03 -19.67
CA HIS A 285 -4.55 -2.95 -18.57
C HIS A 285 -5.44 -4.09 -19.09
N LYS A 286 -5.01 -5.33 -18.94
CA LYS A 286 -5.79 -6.50 -19.38
C LYS A 286 -7.07 -6.67 -18.56
N SER A 287 -7.03 -6.33 -17.26
CA SER A 287 -8.20 -6.37 -16.39
C SER A 287 -8.97 -5.05 -16.41
N ASN A 288 -10.29 -5.14 -16.42
CA ASN A 288 -11.22 -4.00 -16.23
C ASN A 288 -11.47 -3.70 -14.72
N GLN A 289 -10.91 -4.48 -13.81
CA GLN A 289 -11.08 -4.34 -12.36
C GLN A 289 -9.90 -3.61 -11.68
N THR A 290 -9.15 -2.83 -12.44
CA THR A 290 -8.02 -2.04 -11.92
C THR A 290 -8.52 -0.67 -11.43
N SER A 291 -7.82 -0.10 -10.45
CA SER A 291 -8.15 1.22 -9.90
C SER A 291 -7.99 2.38 -10.90
N ARG A 292 -7.24 2.16 -11.98
CA ARG A 292 -6.91 3.23 -12.97
C ARG A 292 -6.45 4.52 -12.28
N HIS A 293 -5.55 4.37 -11.32
CA HIS A 293 -5.03 5.52 -10.57
C HIS A 293 -4.49 6.61 -11.49
N VAL A 294 -3.78 6.24 -12.55
CA VAL A 294 -3.30 7.14 -13.59
C VAL A 294 -3.52 6.52 -14.99
N PHE A 295 -3.68 7.38 -16.00
CA PHE A 295 -3.67 7.00 -17.41
C PHE A 295 -2.28 7.31 -17.98
N GLN A 296 -1.50 6.26 -18.29
CA GLN A 296 -0.13 6.39 -18.78
C GLN A 296 -0.09 6.39 -20.32
N ILE A 297 0.70 7.30 -20.86
CA ILE A 297 1.01 7.38 -22.28
C ILE A 297 2.52 7.22 -22.50
N VAL A 298 2.90 6.78 -23.68
CA VAL A 298 4.30 6.70 -24.11
C VAL A 298 4.56 7.81 -25.13
N VAL A 299 5.58 8.61 -24.90
CA VAL A 299 6.03 9.68 -25.78
C VAL A 299 7.49 9.48 -26.14
N GLU A 300 7.89 9.88 -27.34
CA GLU A 300 9.26 9.73 -27.83
C GLU A 300 10.23 10.69 -27.11
N ASN A 301 9.75 11.91 -26.85
CA ASN A 301 10.55 12.95 -26.19
C ASN A 301 9.76 13.52 -25.00
N ARG A 302 10.41 13.62 -23.84
CA ARG A 302 9.86 14.15 -22.61
C ARG A 302 10.35 15.57 -22.34
#